data_60e2f90fde8e3a36c698690a641011e1
#
_entry.id   60e2f90fde8e3a36c698690a641011e1
#
_cell.length_a   1.000
_cell.length_b   1.000
_cell.length_c   1.000
_cell.angle_alpha   90.00
_cell.angle_beta   90.00
_cell.angle_gamma   90.00
#
_symmetry.space_group_name_H-M   'P 1'
#
loop_
_entity.id
_entity.type
_entity.pdbx_description
1 polymer ?
#
loop_
_entity_poly.entity_id
_entity_poly.type
_entity_poly.pdbx_seq_one_letter_code
_entity_poly.pdbx_strand_id
1 'polypeptide(L)'
;MPLMTGEQYIESLRRLKTRVYMFGEQVENWVDHPIIRPSINSVAMTYDLAQDPEYADLMTAKSSLTGKTINRFTHLHHSTDDLIRKVKMQRLLGQKTGACFQRCVGMDAFNAVFSTTYELDEAKGTKYHENFVKFLEMIQDEDLVVDGAMTDPKGDRGKAPHAQPDKDLFLRIVERRPDGIVVRGAKAHQTGAVNSHWHLIMPTIAMREADADYAVSFACPSDAEGLFMVYGRQSCDTRKLEDPCSVDVGNSRFGGQEALVVFDDVFIPNGYVFMAGEYEFAGMMVERFAGYHRQSYGGCKVGVGDVVIGAAALAAEYNGAEKASHIKDKLIEMTHLNETLFCCGIACSAEGHPTKAGNYQI
;
A
#
# COMPACT_ATOMS: atom_id res chain seq x y z
N MET A 1 -20.89 -7.61 6.68
CA MET A 1 -21.43 -7.88 5.32
C MET A 1 -20.59 -8.99 4.68
N PRO A 2 -21.05 -9.71 3.64
CA PRO A 2 -20.15 -10.58 2.88
C PRO A 2 -19.03 -9.73 2.23
N LEU A 3 -17.88 -10.34 1.98
CA LEU A 3 -16.77 -9.66 1.28
C LEU A 3 -17.23 -9.23 -0.13
N MET A 4 -16.74 -8.10 -0.61
CA MET A 4 -17.02 -7.62 -1.96
C MET A 4 -16.42 -8.57 -3.02
N THR A 5 -17.04 -8.60 -4.20
CA THR A 5 -16.41 -9.11 -5.44
C THR A 5 -15.56 -8.01 -6.09
N GLY A 6 -14.71 -8.39 -7.04
CA GLY A 6 -13.93 -7.42 -7.81
C GLY A 6 -14.80 -6.41 -8.56
N GLU A 7 -15.96 -6.82 -9.07
CA GLU A 7 -16.92 -5.93 -9.71
C GLU A 7 -17.55 -4.94 -8.72
N GLN A 8 -17.95 -5.42 -7.55
CA GLN A 8 -18.50 -4.56 -6.48
C GLN A 8 -17.47 -3.54 -6.00
N TYR A 9 -16.19 -3.93 -5.89
CA TYR A 9 -15.10 -3.02 -5.60
C TYR A 9 -14.95 -1.94 -6.69
N ILE A 10 -14.94 -2.31 -7.96
CA ILE A 10 -14.86 -1.34 -9.08
C ILE A 10 -16.04 -0.37 -9.03
N GLU A 11 -17.24 -0.88 -8.80
CA GLU A 11 -18.45 -0.05 -8.70
C GLU A 11 -18.41 0.88 -7.48
N SER A 12 -17.81 0.45 -6.37
CA SER A 12 -17.64 1.31 -5.19
C SER A 12 -16.72 2.49 -5.48
N LEU A 13 -15.65 2.30 -6.28
CA LEU A 13 -14.78 3.40 -6.71
C LEU A 13 -15.49 4.43 -7.59
N ARG A 14 -16.43 4.00 -8.47
CA ARG A 14 -17.20 4.92 -9.33
C ARG A 14 -18.09 5.88 -8.55
N ARG A 15 -18.42 5.56 -7.30
CA ARG A 15 -19.21 6.42 -6.40
C ARG A 15 -18.40 7.55 -5.78
N LEU A 16 -17.06 7.42 -5.77
CA LEU A 16 -16.16 8.43 -5.22
C LEU A 16 -16.03 9.62 -6.17
N LYS A 17 -15.96 10.80 -5.61
CA LYS A 17 -15.71 12.05 -6.34
C LYS A 17 -14.23 12.40 -6.36
N THR A 18 -13.39 11.40 -6.45
CA THR A 18 -11.93 11.55 -6.44
C THR A 18 -11.46 12.40 -7.62
N ARG A 19 -10.62 13.38 -7.35
CA ARG A 19 -10.01 14.25 -8.36
C ARG A 19 -8.66 13.68 -8.79
N VAL A 20 -8.56 13.20 -10.02
CA VAL A 20 -7.34 12.64 -10.61
C VAL A 20 -6.91 13.50 -11.79
N TYR A 21 -5.65 13.92 -11.80
CA TYR A 21 -5.04 14.67 -12.90
C TYR A 21 -4.01 13.80 -13.62
N MET A 22 -3.97 13.88 -14.94
CA MET A 22 -3.00 13.18 -15.79
C MET A 22 -2.70 14.03 -17.03
N PHE A 23 -1.42 14.15 -17.39
CA PHE A 23 -0.97 14.97 -18.53
C PHE A 23 -1.43 16.43 -18.50
N GLY A 24 -1.63 17.01 -17.31
CA GLY A 24 -2.07 18.39 -17.10
C GLY A 24 -3.59 18.60 -17.09
N GLU A 25 -4.39 17.55 -17.27
CA GLU A 25 -5.84 17.62 -17.34
C GLU A 25 -6.48 16.76 -16.23
N GLN A 26 -7.67 17.16 -15.78
CA GLN A 26 -8.48 16.35 -14.88
C GLN A 26 -9.15 15.21 -15.65
N VAL A 27 -9.03 13.99 -15.13
CA VAL A 27 -9.63 12.78 -15.72
C VAL A 27 -11.02 12.58 -15.12
N GLU A 28 -12.08 12.83 -15.89
CA GLU A 28 -13.45 12.72 -15.41
C GLU A 28 -13.86 11.28 -15.06
N ASN A 29 -13.64 10.33 -15.96
CA ASN A 29 -13.95 8.90 -15.75
C ASN A 29 -12.65 8.11 -15.50
N TRP A 30 -12.00 8.39 -14.39
CA TRP A 30 -10.71 7.78 -14.06
C TRP A 30 -10.78 6.26 -13.85
N VAL A 31 -11.89 5.73 -13.34
CA VAL A 31 -12.07 4.29 -13.08
C VAL A 31 -12.00 3.46 -14.37
N ASP A 32 -12.55 3.97 -15.46
CA ASP A 32 -12.58 3.27 -16.75
C ASP A 32 -11.52 3.78 -17.73
N HIS A 33 -10.69 4.73 -17.32
CA HIS A 33 -9.63 5.27 -18.17
C HIS A 33 -8.62 4.16 -18.55
N PRO A 34 -8.30 3.96 -19.84
CA PRO A 34 -7.55 2.80 -20.32
C PRO A 34 -6.13 2.68 -19.72
N ILE A 35 -5.50 3.79 -19.31
CA ILE A 35 -4.19 3.78 -18.63
C ILE A 35 -4.35 3.41 -17.14
N ILE A 36 -5.42 3.84 -16.48
CA ILE A 36 -5.65 3.63 -15.04
C ILE A 36 -6.25 2.24 -14.78
N ARG A 37 -7.19 1.79 -15.63
CA ARG A 37 -7.95 0.55 -15.44
C ARG A 37 -7.11 -0.69 -15.14
N PRO A 38 -5.96 -0.96 -15.76
CA PRO A 38 -5.12 -2.11 -15.42
C PRO A 38 -4.69 -2.14 -13.95
N SER A 39 -4.47 -0.99 -13.33
CA SER A 39 -4.13 -0.92 -11.90
C SER A 39 -5.32 -1.25 -11.00
N ILE A 40 -6.52 -0.82 -11.36
CA ILE A 40 -7.77 -1.16 -10.67
C ILE A 40 -8.06 -2.67 -10.80
N ASN A 41 -7.81 -3.26 -11.98
CA ASN A 41 -7.96 -4.69 -12.18
C ASN A 41 -7.04 -5.53 -11.27
N SER A 42 -5.84 -5.04 -10.98
CA SER A 42 -4.91 -5.70 -10.05
C SER A 42 -5.48 -5.78 -8.63
N VAL A 43 -6.17 -4.74 -8.19
CA VAL A 43 -6.84 -4.72 -6.89
C VAL A 43 -8.12 -5.56 -6.92
N ALA A 44 -8.95 -5.42 -7.97
CA ALA A 44 -10.19 -6.18 -8.13
C ALA A 44 -9.96 -7.70 -8.07
N MET A 45 -8.89 -8.18 -8.72
CA MET A 45 -8.51 -9.60 -8.67
C MET A 45 -8.30 -10.09 -7.23
N THR A 46 -7.81 -9.26 -6.30
CA THR A 46 -7.62 -9.68 -4.90
C THR A 46 -8.95 -9.97 -4.19
N TYR A 47 -10.02 -9.31 -4.59
CA TYR A 47 -11.38 -9.57 -4.13
C TYR A 47 -11.94 -10.87 -4.71
N ASP A 48 -11.75 -11.08 -6.01
CA ASP A 48 -12.23 -12.29 -6.69
C ASP A 48 -11.55 -13.54 -6.13
N LEU A 49 -10.23 -13.48 -5.86
CA LEU A 49 -9.50 -14.58 -5.22
C LEU A 49 -9.95 -14.84 -3.76
N ALA A 50 -10.46 -13.84 -3.05
CA ALA A 50 -11.03 -14.03 -1.71
C ALA A 50 -12.38 -14.77 -1.74
N GLN A 51 -13.08 -14.78 -2.88
CA GLN A 51 -14.32 -15.53 -3.12
C GLN A 51 -14.06 -16.94 -3.67
N ASP A 52 -12.86 -17.20 -4.21
CA ASP A 52 -12.50 -18.49 -4.77
C ASP A 52 -12.15 -19.49 -3.66
N PRO A 53 -12.86 -20.63 -3.54
CA PRO A 53 -12.58 -21.64 -2.52
C PRO A 53 -11.13 -22.15 -2.50
N GLU A 54 -10.43 -22.14 -3.64
CA GLU A 54 -9.03 -22.57 -3.73
C GLU A 54 -8.09 -21.61 -2.98
N TYR A 55 -8.43 -20.31 -2.95
CA TYR A 55 -7.55 -19.26 -2.41
C TYR A 55 -8.10 -18.58 -1.16
N ALA A 56 -9.36 -18.79 -0.82
CA ALA A 56 -10.06 -18.08 0.26
C ALA A 56 -9.33 -18.19 1.62
N ASP A 57 -8.79 -19.36 1.98
CA ASP A 57 -8.01 -19.52 3.23
C ASP A 57 -6.78 -18.64 3.29
N LEU A 58 -6.13 -18.41 2.15
CA LEU A 58 -4.96 -17.53 2.06
C LEU A 58 -5.35 -16.06 1.98
N MET A 59 -6.45 -15.74 1.28
CA MET A 59 -6.89 -14.37 1.00
C MET A 59 -7.74 -13.75 2.11
N THR A 60 -8.24 -14.55 3.05
CA THR A 60 -9.10 -14.11 4.15
C THR A 60 -8.46 -14.37 5.51
N ALA A 61 -8.98 -13.72 6.55
CA ALA A 61 -8.60 -13.95 7.93
C ALA A 61 -9.80 -13.73 8.87
N LYS A 62 -9.68 -14.13 10.14
CA LYS A 62 -10.62 -13.74 11.20
C LYS A 62 -10.13 -12.43 11.82
N SER A 63 -11.01 -11.44 11.87
CA SER A 63 -10.74 -10.18 12.57
C SER A 63 -10.62 -10.42 14.08
N SER A 64 -9.55 -9.93 14.68
CA SER A 64 -9.41 -9.89 16.15
C SER A 64 -10.30 -8.81 16.80
N LEU A 65 -10.74 -7.81 16.02
CA LEU A 65 -11.59 -6.73 16.50
C LEU A 65 -13.08 -7.12 16.50
N THR A 66 -13.54 -7.72 15.41
CA THR A 66 -14.98 -7.98 15.18
C THR A 66 -15.36 -9.45 15.20
N GLY A 67 -14.40 -10.37 15.12
CA GLY A 67 -14.64 -11.82 14.99
C GLY A 67 -15.17 -12.25 13.62
N LYS A 68 -15.39 -11.32 12.69
CA LYS A 68 -15.89 -11.58 11.34
C LYS A 68 -14.79 -12.12 10.43
N THR A 69 -15.18 -12.78 9.34
CA THR A 69 -14.25 -13.05 8.24
C THR A 69 -14.05 -11.78 7.44
N ILE A 70 -12.79 -11.40 7.25
CA ILE A 70 -12.37 -10.17 6.57
C ILE A 70 -11.38 -10.50 5.45
N ASN A 71 -11.19 -9.59 4.52
CA ASN A 71 -10.10 -9.64 3.57
C ASN A 71 -8.75 -9.53 4.32
N ARG A 72 -7.79 -10.42 4.03
CA ARG A 72 -6.49 -10.45 4.75
C ARG A 72 -5.73 -9.14 4.66
N PHE A 73 -5.98 -8.32 3.67
CA PHE A 73 -5.34 -7.00 3.57
C PHE A 73 -5.72 -6.00 4.68
N THR A 74 -6.78 -6.28 5.45
CA THR A 74 -7.19 -5.45 6.59
C THR A 74 -6.92 -6.14 7.93
N HIS A 75 -6.18 -7.28 7.92
CA HIS A 75 -5.90 -8.07 9.10
C HIS A 75 -4.73 -7.53 9.92
N LEU A 76 -4.88 -7.50 11.24
CA LEU A 76 -3.79 -7.32 12.18
C LEU A 76 -3.10 -8.66 12.41
N HIS A 77 -1.79 -8.70 12.23
CA HIS A 77 -1.03 -9.95 12.43
C HIS A 77 -0.92 -10.26 13.93
N HIS A 78 -1.38 -11.41 14.36
CA HIS A 78 -1.33 -11.85 15.76
C HIS A 78 -0.45 -13.08 15.98
N SER A 79 0.22 -13.55 14.94
CA SER A 79 1.09 -14.73 15.01
C SER A 79 2.15 -14.70 13.91
N THR A 80 3.17 -15.52 14.08
CA THR A 80 4.16 -15.80 13.01
C THR A 80 3.50 -16.46 11.81
N ASP A 81 2.43 -17.26 11.99
CA ASP A 81 1.67 -17.85 10.88
C ASP A 81 0.98 -16.76 10.04
N ASP A 82 0.43 -15.71 10.64
CA ASP A 82 -0.14 -14.57 9.89
C ASP A 82 0.91 -13.88 9.02
N LEU A 83 2.12 -13.68 9.56
CA LEU A 83 3.23 -13.09 8.83
C LEU A 83 3.69 -14.00 7.66
N ILE A 84 3.76 -15.32 7.88
CA ILE A 84 4.08 -16.31 6.84
C ILE A 84 2.99 -16.35 5.77
N ARG A 85 1.71 -16.38 6.16
CA ARG A 85 0.57 -16.36 5.22
C ARG A 85 0.56 -15.09 4.38
N LYS A 86 0.90 -13.94 4.95
CA LYS A 86 1.10 -12.67 4.22
C LYS A 86 2.09 -12.84 3.07
N VAL A 87 3.29 -13.37 3.33
CA VAL A 87 4.33 -13.58 2.32
C VAL A 87 3.86 -14.52 1.22
N LYS A 88 3.22 -15.65 1.60
CA LYS A 88 2.66 -16.63 0.64
C LYS A 88 1.56 -16.02 -0.22
N MET A 89 0.61 -15.28 0.38
CA MET A 89 -0.45 -14.56 -0.33
C MET A 89 0.14 -13.60 -1.37
N GLN A 90 1.14 -12.83 -0.98
CA GLN A 90 1.77 -11.84 -1.87
C GLN A 90 2.54 -12.49 -3.02
N ARG A 91 3.18 -13.68 -2.82
CA ARG A 91 3.78 -14.46 -3.91
C ARG A 91 2.72 -14.88 -4.91
N LEU A 92 1.60 -15.46 -4.44
CA LEU A 92 0.46 -15.83 -5.29
C LEU A 92 -0.01 -14.64 -6.13
N LEU A 93 -0.22 -13.49 -5.51
CA LEU A 93 -0.72 -12.30 -6.19
C LEU A 93 0.28 -11.75 -7.23
N GLY A 94 1.57 -11.79 -6.93
CA GLY A 94 2.62 -11.46 -7.89
C GLY A 94 2.62 -12.39 -9.11
N GLN A 95 2.44 -13.70 -8.90
CA GLN A 95 2.30 -14.69 -9.98
C GLN A 95 1.05 -14.44 -10.84
N LYS A 96 -0.10 -14.13 -10.21
CA LYS A 96 -1.38 -13.92 -10.91
C LYS A 96 -1.41 -12.63 -11.73
N THR A 97 -0.72 -11.57 -11.29
CA THR A 97 -0.72 -10.27 -11.97
C THR A 97 0.47 -10.04 -12.88
N GLY A 98 1.62 -10.63 -12.59
CA GLY A 98 2.90 -10.23 -13.19
C GLY A 98 3.24 -8.75 -12.91
N ALA A 99 2.59 -8.13 -11.92
CA ALA A 99 2.68 -6.70 -11.59
C ALA A 99 2.47 -6.46 -10.10
N CYS A 100 2.42 -5.20 -9.67
CA CYS A 100 2.08 -4.82 -8.31
C CYS A 100 0.55 -4.86 -8.12
N PHE A 101 0.08 -5.59 -7.11
CA PHE A 101 -1.35 -5.66 -6.73
C PHE A 101 -1.77 -4.56 -5.74
N GLN A 102 -0.86 -3.71 -5.29
CA GLN A 102 -0.99 -2.40 -4.65
C GLN A 102 -1.61 -2.35 -3.24
N ARG A 103 -2.14 -3.42 -2.69
CA ARG A 103 -2.82 -3.41 -1.37
C ARG A 103 -1.89 -3.65 -0.17
N CYS A 104 -0.62 -4.04 -0.41
CA CYS A 104 0.32 -4.34 0.68
C CYS A 104 0.64 -3.11 1.54
N VAL A 105 0.72 -1.93 0.95
CA VAL A 105 1.04 -0.68 1.66
C VAL A 105 0.00 -0.35 2.76
N GLY A 106 -1.28 -0.53 2.49
CA GLY A 106 -2.35 -0.34 3.49
C GLY A 106 -2.27 -1.37 4.62
N MET A 107 -2.09 -2.65 4.30
CA MET A 107 -1.93 -3.71 5.31
C MET A 107 -0.73 -3.45 6.23
N ASP A 108 0.40 -3.04 5.66
CA ASP A 108 1.61 -2.73 6.40
C ASP A 108 1.41 -1.49 7.29
N ALA A 109 0.69 -0.48 6.78
CA ALA A 109 0.33 0.73 7.53
C ALA A 109 -0.60 0.43 8.71
N PHE A 110 -1.64 -0.41 8.53
CA PHE A 110 -2.53 -0.78 9.62
C PHE A 110 -1.77 -1.37 10.81
N ASN A 111 -0.85 -2.30 10.55
CA ASN A 111 -0.08 -2.95 11.59
C ASN A 111 0.92 -2.01 12.28
N ALA A 112 1.53 -1.08 11.54
CA ALA A 112 2.45 -0.10 12.09
C ALA A 112 1.73 0.95 12.93
N VAL A 113 0.61 1.51 12.43
CA VAL A 113 -0.15 2.54 13.13
C VAL A 113 -0.82 1.96 14.38
N PHE A 114 -1.38 0.74 14.32
CA PHE A 114 -2.00 0.06 15.46
C PHE A 114 -1.05 -0.01 16.66
N SER A 115 0.14 -0.54 16.47
CA SER A 115 1.08 -0.71 17.57
C SER A 115 1.70 0.62 18.02
N THR A 116 1.93 1.56 17.10
CA THR A 116 2.52 2.86 17.44
C THR A 116 1.54 3.73 18.24
N THR A 117 0.28 3.79 17.84
CA THR A 117 -0.75 4.57 18.56
C THR A 117 -1.01 4.03 19.95
N TYR A 118 -0.95 2.70 20.15
CA TYR A 118 -1.06 2.08 21.47
C TYR A 118 0.02 2.60 22.42
N GLU A 119 1.27 2.53 22.02
CA GLU A 119 2.40 2.98 22.85
C GLU A 119 2.42 4.51 23.02
N LEU A 120 1.96 5.25 22.02
CA LEU A 120 1.82 6.70 22.08
C LEU A 120 0.77 7.10 23.14
N ASP A 121 -0.41 6.45 23.12
CA ASP A 121 -1.46 6.72 24.11
C ASP A 121 -1.02 6.36 25.54
N GLU A 122 -0.30 5.24 25.72
CA GLU A 122 0.32 4.90 27.03
C GLU A 122 1.27 6.00 27.53
N ALA A 123 2.06 6.59 26.64
CA ALA A 123 3.08 7.57 27.04
C ALA A 123 2.54 8.99 27.18
N LYS A 124 1.53 9.38 26.39
CA LYS A 124 1.04 10.76 26.29
C LYS A 124 -0.38 10.96 26.84
N GLY A 125 -1.13 9.88 27.10
CA GLY A 125 -2.51 9.96 27.58
C GLY A 125 -3.50 10.44 26.50
N THR A 126 -3.18 10.24 25.24
CA THR A 126 -4.05 10.54 24.08
C THR A 126 -5.08 9.44 23.84
N LYS A 127 -5.88 9.55 22.76
CA LYS A 127 -6.89 8.55 22.37
C LYS A 127 -6.75 8.14 20.91
N TYR A 128 -5.57 8.22 20.36
CA TYR A 128 -5.32 7.93 18.95
C TYR A 128 -5.51 6.45 18.62
N HIS A 129 -5.18 5.56 19.56
CA HIS A 129 -5.39 4.14 19.38
C HIS A 129 -6.87 3.78 19.30
N GLU A 130 -7.69 4.36 20.18
CA GLU A 130 -9.16 4.16 20.14
C GLU A 130 -9.75 4.65 18.80
N ASN A 131 -9.31 5.82 18.31
CA ASN A 131 -9.71 6.35 17.02
C ASN A 131 -9.30 5.42 15.89
N PHE A 132 -8.06 4.92 15.91
CA PHE A 132 -7.55 4.01 14.88
C PHE A 132 -8.30 2.68 14.86
N VAL A 133 -8.61 2.10 16.01
CA VAL A 133 -9.39 0.84 16.10
C VAL A 133 -10.77 1.04 15.46
N LYS A 134 -11.49 2.12 15.77
CA LYS A 134 -12.79 2.42 15.16
C LYS A 134 -12.69 2.59 13.64
N PHE A 135 -11.65 3.26 13.18
CA PHE A 135 -11.38 3.40 11.74
C PHE A 135 -11.15 2.03 11.09
N LEU A 136 -10.31 1.18 11.68
CA LEU A 136 -10.01 -0.13 11.13
C LEU A 136 -11.24 -1.06 11.15
N GLU A 137 -12.07 -1.01 12.19
CA GLU A 137 -13.34 -1.74 12.23
C GLU A 137 -14.27 -1.34 11.09
N MET A 138 -14.40 -0.04 10.81
CA MET A 138 -15.17 0.47 9.67
C MET A 138 -14.60 -0.06 8.34
N ILE A 139 -13.29 0.02 8.14
CA ILE A 139 -12.62 -0.48 6.93
C ILE A 139 -12.85 -1.98 6.74
N GLN A 140 -12.81 -2.77 7.82
CA GLN A 140 -13.08 -4.21 7.78
C GLN A 140 -14.54 -4.53 7.49
N ASP A 141 -15.47 -3.78 8.08
CA ASP A 141 -16.91 -4.01 7.94
C ASP A 141 -17.42 -3.65 6.54
N GLU A 142 -16.83 -2.64 5.91
CA GLU A 142 -17.16 -2.18 4.57
C GLU A 142 -16.26 -2.80 3.48
N ASP A 143 -15.27 -3.59 3.86
CA ASP A 143 -14.28 -4.26 2.99
C ASP A 143 -13.55 -3.29 2.04
N LEU A 144 -13.11 -2.13 2.57
CA LEU A 144 -12.54 -1.04 1.78
C LEU A 144 -11.03 -1.22 1.54
N VAL A 145 -10.54 -0.59 0.48
CA VAL A 145 -9.11 -0.46 0.19
C VAL A 145 -8.58 0.83 0.82
N VAL A 146 -7.45 0.71 1.50
CA VAL A 146 -6.71 1.85 2.06
C VAL A 146 -5.29 1.86 1.49
N ASP A 147 -4.85 3.02 1.04
CA ASP A 147 -3.46 3.31 0.70
C ASP A 147 -2.66 3.65 1.96
N GLY A 148 -1.42 3.20 2.04
CA GLY A 148 -0.48 3.56 3.09
C GLY A 148 0.50 4.65 2.62
N ALA A 149 0.16 5.91 2.84
CA ALA A 149 0.88 7.06 2.30
C ALA A 149 1.94 7.58 3.27
N MET A 150 3.18 7.13 3.11
CA MET A 150 4.30 7.50 3.98
C MET A 150 5.22 8.56 3.34
N THR A 151 5.70 8.33 2.13
CA THR A 151 6.80 9.11 1.54
C THR A 151 6.37 10.54 1.15
N ASP A 152 7.09 11.55 1.64
CA ASP A 152 6.97 12.93 1.18
C ASP A 152 7.84 13.22 -0.05
N PRO A 153 7.57 14.27 -0.84
CA PRO A 153 8.48 14.77 -1.87
C PRO A 153 9.87 15.05 -1.28
N LYS A 154 10.93 14.77 -2.05
CA LYS A 154 12.29 14.68 -1.46
C LYS A 154 12.93 16.02 -1.08
N GLY A 155 12.63 17.10 -1.75
CA GLY A 155 13.25 18.40 -1.47
C GLY A 155 14.78 18.36 -1.36
N ASP A 156 15.33 19.20 -0.50
CA ASP A 156 16.74 19.17 -0.12
C ASP A 156 16.98 18.09 0.95
N ARG A 157 17.59 16.98 0.55
CA ARG A 157 17.85 15.83 1.43
C ARG A 157 18.80 16.10 2.60
N GLY A 158 19.53 17.21 2.57
CA GLY A 158 20.40 17.67 3.65
C GLY A 158 19.64 18.44 4.75
N LYS A 159 18.34 18.70 4.58
CA LYS A 159 17.53 19.51 5.47
C LYS A 159 16.38 18.74 6.10
N ALA A 160 16.10 19.05 7.35
CA ALA A 160 14.91 18.58 8.05
C ALA A 160 13.63 19.20 7.45
N PRO A 161 12.43 18.62 7.70
CA PRO A 161 11.16 19.13 7.17
C PRO A 161 10.93 20.63 7.44
N HIS A 162 11.12 21.08 8.68
CA HIS A 162 10.96 22.50 9.07
C HIS A 162 11.95 23.46 8.37
N ALA A 163 13.08 22.94 7.91
CA ALA A 163 14.18 23.73 7.30
C ALA A 163 14.14 23.72 5.77
N GLN A 164 13.14 23.07 5.15
CA GLN A 164 12.97 23.10 3.70
C GLN A 164 12.67 24.54 3.22
N PRO A 165 13.16 24.94 2.02
CA PRO A 165 12.82 26.24 1.45
C PRO A 165 11.33 26.47 1.28
N ASP A 166 10.61 25.43 0.87
CA ASP A 166 9.17 25.39 0.82
C ASP A 166 8.65 24.53 1.99
N LYS A 167 7.92 25.15 2.91
CA LYS A 167 7.37 24.50 4.09
C LYS A 167 6.27 23.49 3.77
N ASP A 168 5.58 23.65 2.64
CA ASP A 168 4.48 22.81 2.19
C ASP A 168 4.96 21.64 1.33
N LEU A 169 6.26 21.48 1.15
CA LEU A 169 6.83 20.32 0.45
C LEU A 169 6.56 19.01 1.17
N PHE A 170 6.79 18.97 2.49
CA PHE A 170 6.37 17.87 3.36
C PHE A 170 4.98 18.14 3.90
N LEU A 171 4.18 17.09 4.02
CA LEU A 171 2.85 17.21 4.60
C LEU A 171 2.93 17.65 6.07
N ARG A 172 2.18 18.67 6.43
CA ARG A 172 2.18 19.25 7.78
C ARG A 172 0.81 19.73 8.22
N ILE A 173 0.66 19.92 9.53
CA ILE A 173 -0.47 20.62 10.13
C ILE A 173 -0.27 22.13 9.91
N VAL A 174 -1.27 22.78 9.32
CA VAL A 174 -1.29 24.24 9.12
C VAL A 174 -2.19 24.95 10.09
N GLU A 175 -3.22 24.26 10.62
CA GLU A 175 -4.14 24.78 11.61
C GLU A 175 -4.62 23.67 12.56
N ARG A 176 -4.76 23.99 13.84
CA ARG A 176 -5.36 23.11 14.85
C ARG A 176 -6.68 23.70 15.29
N ARG A 177 -7.76 22.92 15.19
CA ARG A 177 -9.12 23.29 15.56
C ARG A 177 -9.62 22.41 16.70
N PRO A 178 -10.66 22.83 17.44
CA PRO A 178 -11.24 22.00 18.51
C PRO A 178 -11.78 20.65 18.00
N ASP A 179 -12.22 20.59 16.75
CA ASP A 179 -12.85 19.43 16.10
C ASP A 179 -11.93 18.66 15.16
N GLY A 180 -10.70 19.14 14.92
CA GLY A 180 -9.74 18.47 14.04
C GLY A 180 -8.50 19.27 13.72
N ILE A 181 -7.82 18.87 12.65
CA ILE A 181 -6.64 19.56 12.11
C ILE A 181 -6.84 19.88 10.64
N VAL A 182 -6.21 20.94 10.15
CA VAL A 182 -6.07 21.22 8.72
C VAL A 182 -4.66 20.90 8.30
N VAL A 183 -4.52 20.16 7.21
CA VAL A 183 -3.23 19.72 6.69
C VAL A 183 -2.99 20.24 5.28
N ARG A 184 -1.70 20.55 4.98
CA ARG A 184 -1.23 20.97 3.66
C ARG A 184 0.10 20.32 3.33
N GLY A 185 0.32 20.06 2.04
CA GLY A 185 1.55 19.45 1.52
C GLY A 185 1.25 18.32 0.57
N ALA A 186 2.21 17.40 0.38
CA ALA A 186 2.03 16.30 -0.54
C ALA A 186 2.67 15.00 -0.02
N LYS A 187 2.14 13.87 -0.52
CA LYS A 187 2.75 12.53 -0.41
C LYS A 187 3.10 12.03 -1.79
N ALA A 188 4.36 11.64 -2.01
CA ALA A 188 4.88 11.25 -3.32
C ALA A 188 5.04 9.74 -3.46
N HIS A 189 4.89 9.25 -4.70
CA HIS A 189 5.01 7.82 -5.03
C HIS A 189 4.08 6.92 -4.24
N GLN A 190 2.82 7.36 -4.04
CA GLN A 190 1.85 6.57 -3.29
C GLN A 190 1.27 5.47 -4.17
N THR A 191 1.71 4.24 -3.87
CA THR A 191 1.32 3.05 -4.62
C THR A 191 -0.12 2.68 -4.29
N GLY A 192 -0.98 2.66 -5.29
CA GLY A 192 -2.39 2.31 -5.11
C GLY A 192 -3.29 3.48 -4.68
N ALA A 193 -2.79 4.70 -4.58
CA ALA A 193 -3.56 5.85 -4.11
C ALA A 193 -4.86 6.04 -4.90
N VAL A 194 -4.79 6.02 -6.23
CA VAL A 194 -5.98 6.20 -7.10
C VAL A 194 -6.98 5.04 -6.97
N ASN A 195 -6.56 3.88 -6.47
CA ASN A 195 -7.37 2.66 -6.35
C ASN A 195 -7.97 2.49 -4.95
N SER A 196 -7.78 3.46 -4.06
CA SER A 196 -8.14 3.37 -2.65
C SER A 196 -9.35 4.22 -2.32
N HIS A 197 -10.13 3.75 -1.35
CA HIS A 197 -11.25 4.51 -0.78
C HIS A 197 -10.75 5.54 0.24
N TRP A 198 -9.65 5.19 0.93
CA TRP A 198 -9.05 6.00 1.99
C TRP A 198 -7.53 6.00 1.86
N HIS A 199 -6.92 7.06 2.37
CA HIS A 199 -5.48 7.18 2.57
C HIS A 199 -5.17 7.13 4.06
N LEU A 200 -4.22 6.28 4.47
CA LEU A 200 -3.65 6.26 5.81
C LEU A 200 -2.28 6.92 5.77
N ILE A 201 -2.22 8.11 6.29
CA ILE A 201 -1.05 8.97 6.24
C ILE A 201 -0.11 8.67 7.40
N MET A 202 1.19 8.62 7.11
CA MET A 202 2.26 8.41 8.08
C MET A 202 3.43 9.38 7.83
N PRO A 203 4.23 9.71 8.87
CA PRO A 203 5.46 10.47 8.68
C PRO A 203 6.49 9.67 7.85
N THR A 204 7.41 10.37 7.16
CA THR A 204 8.43 9.76 6.31
C THR A 204 9.71 9.39 7.06
N ILE A 205 10.07 10.13 8.09
CA ILE A 205 11.36 10.05 8.80
C ILE A 205 11.18 10.23 10.30
N ALA A 206 12.20 9.89 11.07
CA ALA A 206 12.32 10.33 12.47
C ALA A 206 12.41 11.86 12.53
N MET A 207 11.78 12.46 13.51
CA MET A 207 11.59 13.90 13.63
C MET A 207 12.12 14.43 14.95
N ARG A 208 12.30 15.75 15.04
CA ARG A 208 12.69 16.50 16.24
C ARG A 208 11.58 17.46 16.63
N GLU A 209 11.67 18.08 17.78
CA GLU A 209 10.70 19.06 18.28
C GLU A 209 10.37 20.16 17.25
N ALA A 210 11.37 20.67 16.52
CA ALA A 210 11.17 21.67 15.47
C ALA A 210 10.33 21.16 14.27
N ASP A 211 10.17 19.84 14.13
CA ASP A 211 9.38 19.19 13.08
C ASP A 211 8.00 18.76 13.60
N ALA A 212 7.55 19.19 14.78
CA ALA A 212 6.33 18.68 15.41
C ALA A 212 5.08 18.80 14.49
N ASP A 213 4.94 19.88 13.72
CA ASP A 213 3.80 20.03 12.80
C ASP A 213 3.85 19.06 11.61
N TYR A 214 4.99 18.43 11.32
CA TYR A 214 5.17 17.40 10.30
C TYR A 214 5.00 15.98 10.87
N ALA A 215 5.02 15.82 12.19
CA ALA A 215 4.78 14.56 12.87
C ALA A 215 3.27 14.29 12.93
N VAL A 216 2.70 13.88 11.78
CA VAL A 216 1.26 13.71 11.62
C VAL A 216 0.92 12.35 11.03
N SER A 217 -0.11 11.69 11.61
CA SER A 217 -0.73 10.48 11.07
C SER A 217 -2.24 10.58 11.18
N PHE A 218 -2.95 10.26 10.11
CA PHE A 218 -4.39 10.35 10.03
C PHE A 218 -4.96 9.50 8.89
N ALA A 219 -6.26 9.28 8.89
CA ALA A 219 -6.98 8.74 7.73
C ALA A 219 -7.79 9.83 7.04
N CYS A 220 -7.85 9.77 5.70
CA CYS A 220 -8.57 10.71 4.86
C CYS A 220 -9.28 9.98 3.72
N PRO A 221 -10.57 10.23 3.45
CA PRO A 221 -11.25 9.67 2.28
C PRO A 221 -10.62 10.22 0.99
N SER A 222 -10.57 9.37 -0.05
CA SER A 222 -9.92 9.73 -1.33
C SER A 222 -10.63 10.85 -2.10
N ASP A 223 -11.85 11.17 -1.73
CA ASP A 223 -12.65 12.27 -2.29
C ASP A 223 -12.85 13.45 -1.31
N ALA A 224 -12.01 13.56 -0.29
CA ALA A 224 -12.05 14.69 0.63
C ALA A 224 -11.89 16.03 -0.10
N GLU A 225 -12.60 17.07 0.41
CA GLU A 225 -12.42 18.43 -0.08
C GLU A 225 -10.97 18.89 0.14
N GLY A 226 -10.35 19.52 -0.87
CA GLY A 226 -8.94 19.92 -0.84
C GLY A 226 -7.97 18.84 -1.29
N LEU A 227 -8.36 17.55 -1.34
CA LEU A 227 -7.50 16.48 -1.80
C LEU A 227 -7.59 16.26 -3.31
N PHE A 228 -6.45 16.06 -3.97
CA PHE A 228 -6.39 15.61 -5.36
C PHE A 228 -5.12 14.79 -5.62
N MET A 229 -5.14 14.02 -6.70
CA MET A 229 -4.03 13.15 -7.07
C MET A 229 -3.51 13.50 -8.46
N VAL A 230 -2.19 13.53 -8.60
CA VAL A 230 -1.53 13.57 -9.92
C VAL A 230 -1.05 12.16 -10.23
N TYR A 231 -1.64 11.55 -11.24
CA TYR A 231 -1.31 10.20 -11.68
C TYR A 231 0.12 10.18 -12.23
N GLY A 232 0.93 9.37 -11.62
CA GLY A 232 2.33 9.26 -11.96
C GLY A 232 2.59 8.07 -12.89
N ARG A 233 3.74 7.45 -12.69
CA ARG A 233 4.16 6.29 -13.46
C ARG A 233 3.31 5.06 -13.13
N GLN A 234 2.92 4.30 -14.16
CA GLN A 234 2.33 2.97 -14.03
C GLN A 234 3.26 1.89 -14.59
N SER A 235 3.03 0.65 -14.18
CA SER A 235 3.75 -0.51 -14.69
C SER A 235 2.98 -1.30 -15.74
N CYS A 236 1.76 -0.89 -16.10
CA CYS A 236 1.05 -1.46 -17.25
C CYS A 236 1.62 -0.91 -18.56
N ASP A 237 1.48 -1.70 -19.62
CA ASP A 237 1.90 -1.29 -20.94
C ASP A 237 0.81 -0.46 -21.63
N THR A 238 1.19 0.70 -22.14
CA THR A 238 0.28 1.61 -22.86
C THR A 238 0.39 1.52 -24.37
N ARG A 239 1.29 0.70 -24.91
CA ARG A 239 1.51 0.53 -26.37
C ARG A 239 0.24 0.19 -27.12
N LYS A 240 -0.67 -0.58 -26.52
CA LYS A 240 -1.98 -0.89 -27.10
C LYS A 240 -2.85 0.34 -27.40
N LEU A 241 -2.55 1.50 -26.81
CA LEU A 241 -3.25 2.76 -27.06
C LEU A 241 -2.67 3.49 -28.27
N GLU A 242 -1.41 3.21 -28.59
CA GLU A 242 -0.69 3.80 -29.74
C GLU A 242 -0.90 2.97 -31.01
N ASP A 243 -0.84 1.63 -30.87
CA ASP A 243 -1.09 0.68 -31.94
C ASP A 243 -1.98 -0.46 -31.41
N PRO A 244 -3.19 -0.63 -31.94
CA PRO A 244 -4.10 -1.72 -31.57
C PRO A 244 -3.60 -3.11 -32.02
N CYS A 245 -2.38 -3.22 -32.58
CA CYS A 245 -1.77 -4.50 -32.91
C CYS A 245 -1.72 -5.42 -31.67
N SER A 246 -2.20 -6.65 -31.83
CA SER A 246 -2.27 -7.62 -30.74
C SER A 246 -0.94 -8.32 -30.42
N VAL A 247 0.11 -8.07 -31.19
CA VAL A 247 1.38 -8.82 -31.09
C VAL A 247 2.27 -8.32 -29.95
N ASP A 248 2.30 -7.02 -29.69
CA ASP A 248 3.16 -6.41 -28.66
C ASP A 248 2.36 -5.51 -27.72
N VAL A 249 1.49 -6.12 -26.94
CA VAL A 249 0.60 -5.42 -26.00
C VAL A 249 1.11 -5.39 -24.56
N GLY A 250 2.14 -6.15 -24.23
CA GLY A 250 2.68 -6.29 -22.87
C GLY A 250 1.61 -6.73 -21.86
N ASN A 251 1.78 -6.37 -20.60
CA ASN A 251 0.77 -6.61 -19.58
C ASN A 251 -0.32 -5.53 -19.62
N SER A 252 -1.30 -5.74 -20.46
CA SER A 252 -2.40 -4.79 -20.68
C SER A 252 -3.58 -4.98 -19.71
N ARG A 253 -3.61 -6.10 -18.97
CA ARG A 253 -4.71 -6.43 -18.05
C ARG A 253 -4.46 -5.95 -16.63
N PHE A 254 -3.22 -6.06 -16.18
CA PHE A 254 -2.81 -5.72 -14.81
C PHE A 254 -1.66 -4.72 -14.82
N GLY A 255 -1.59 -3.90 -13.79
CA GLY A 255 -0.51 -2.95 -13.61
C GLY A 255 -0.48 -2.42 -12.18
N GLY A 256 0.66 -1.85 -11.77
CA GLY A 256 0.77 -1.03 -10.59
C GLY A 256 0.80 0.43 -10.98
N GLN A 257 0.38 1.31 -10.10
CA GLN A 257 0.47 2.76 -10.30
C GLN A 257 0.99 3.45 -9.05
N GLU A 258 1.52 4.63 -9.24
CA GLU A 258 1.94 5.55 -8.19
C GLU A 258 1.39 6.92 -8.51
N ALA A 259 0.94 7.65 -7.48
CA ALA A 259 0.44 9.00 -7.62
C ALA A 259 1.12 9.94 -6.62
N LEU A 260 1.18 11.21 -6.96
CA LEU A 260 1.37 12.30 -6.01
C LEU A 260 -0.01 12.61 -5.42
N VAL A 261 -0.13 12.53 -4.10
CA VAL A 261 -1.35 12.91 -3.38
C VAL A 261 -1.12 14.28 -2.77
N VAL A 262 -1.92 15.26 -3.15
CA VAL A 262 -1.79 16.66 -2.74
C VAL A 262 -2.93 17.03 -1.79
N PHE A 263 -2.56 17.65 -0.70
CA PHE A 263 -3.45 18.17 0.33
C PHE A 263 -3.40 19.69 0.30
N ASP A 264 -4.49 20.31 -0.13
CA ASP A 264 -4.68 21.75 -0.20
C ASP A 264 -5.71 22.18 0.86
N ASP A 265 -5.20 22.42 2.08
CA ASP A 265 -5.99 22.76 3.28
C ASP A 265 -7.10 21.75 3.60
N VAL A 266 -6.75 20.47 3.59
CA VAL A 266 -7.69 19.39 3.90
C VAL A 266 -7.98 19.33 5.39
N PHE A 267 -9.27 19.41 5.76
CA PHE A 267 -9.71 19.23 7.14
C PHE A 267 -9.83 17.75 7.51
N ILE A 268 -9.21 17.38 8.62
CA ILE A 268 -9.25 16.02 9.17
C ILE A 268 -9.92 16.08 10.56
N PRO A 269 -11.10 15.49 10.72
CA PRO A 269 -11.79 15.40 12.02
C PRO A 269 -10.97 14.62 13.05
N ASN A 270 -11.07 14.99 14.34
CA ASN A 270 -10.32 14.35 15.43
C ASN A 270 -10.44 12.82 15.46
N GLY A 271 -11.59 12.26 15.07
CA GLY A 271 -11.82 10.80 15.05
C GLY A 271 -10.94 10.04 14.04
N TYR A 272 -10.34 10.74 13.08
CA TYR A 272 -9.43 10.17 12.08
C TYR A 272 -7.98 10.62 12.25
N VAL A 273 -7.65 11.28 13.35
CA VAL A 273 -6.29 11.68 13.69
C VAL A 273 -5.67 10.62 14.61
N PHE A 274 -4.44 10.19 14.28
CA PHE A 274 -3.70 9.12 14.96
C PHE A 274 -2.33 9.56 15.48
N MET A 275 -1.87 10.77 15.11
CA MET A 275 -0.71 11.48 15.62
C MET A 275 -0.81 12.93 15.17
N ALA A 276 -0.55 13.90 16.06
CA ALA A 276 -0.63 15.32 15.72
C ALA A 276 0.39 16.16 16.48
N GLY A 277 1.69 15.84 16.31
CA GLY A 277 2.79 16.58 16.90
C GLY A 277 3.70 15.77 17.84
N GLU A 278 3.37 14.51 18.10
CA GLU A 278 4.15 13.61 18.96
C GLU A 278 5.37 13.08 18.20
N TYR A 279 6.29 13.97 17.86
CA TYR A 279 7.43 13.75 16.98
C TYR A 279 8.36 12.61 17.45
N GLU A 280 8.40 12.30 18.75
CA GLU A 280 9.19 11.22 19.31
C GLU A 280 8.74 9.83 18.78
N PHE A 281 7.49 9.72 18.38
CA PHE A 281 6.89 8.48 17.85
C PHE A 281 6.97 8.36 16.33
N ALA A 282 7.33 9.43 15.62
CA ALA A 282 7.44 9.40 14.15
C ALA A 282 8.45 8.34 13.67
N GLY A 283 9.62 8.26 14.30
CA GLY A 283 10.65 7.28 13.98
C GLY A 283 10.18 5.83 14.20
N MET A 284 9.47 5.55 15.28
CA MET A 284 8.90 4.22 15.58
C MET A 284 7.88 3.80 14.51
N MET A 285 6.98 4.69 14.10
CA MET A 285 5.99 4.41 13.05
C MET A 285 6.65 4.09 11.72
N VAL A 286 7.66 4.86 11.34
CA VAL A 286 8.45 4.64 10.11
C VAL A 286 9.17 3.30 10.14
N GLU A 287 9.83 2.96 11.24
CA GLU A 287 10.58 1.71 11.41
C GLU A 287 9.65 0.49 11.28
N ARG A 288 8.51 0.50 11.98
CA ARG A 288 7.52 -0.57 11.96
C ARG A 288 6.93 -0.77 10.56
N PHE A 289 6.51 0.32 9.92
CA PHE A 289 6.03 0.25 8.55
C PHE A 289 7.10 -0.30 7.61
N ALA A 290 8.34 0.19 7.70
CA ALA A 290 9.44 -0.27 6.86
C ALA A 290 9.77 -1.75 7.07
N GLY A 291 9.68 -2.26 8.30
CA GLY A 291 9.83 -3.69 8.61
C GLY A 291 8.80 -4.53 7.85
N TYR A 292 7.51 -4.28 8.07
CA TYR A 292 6.43 -4.97 7.37
C TYR A 292 6.53 -4.87 5.85
N HIS A 293 6.88 -3.68 5.33
CA HIS A 293 6.93 -3.45 3.89
C HIS A 293 8.12 -4.14 3.22
N ARG A 294 9.27 -4.20 3.88
CA ARG A 294 10.44 -4.96 3.39
C ARG A 294 10.18 -6.47 3.40
N GLN A 295 9.52 -7.00 4.43
CA GLN A 295 9.07 -8.39 4.45
C GLN A 295 8.15 -8.70 3.27
N SER A 296 7.26 -7.78 2.91
CA SER A 296 6.35 -7.92 1.75
C SER A 296 7.10 -8.21 0.46
N TYR A 297 8.35 -7.75 0.31
CA TYR A 297 9.16 -8.04 -0.88
C TYR A 297 9.50 -9.52 -1.02
N GLY A 298 9.65 -10.25 0.09
CA GLY A 298 9.81 -11.71 0.09
C GLY A 298 8.62 -12.47 -0.49
N GLY A 299 7.48 -11.80 -0.66
CA GLY A 299 6.30 -12.32 -1.35
C GLY A 299 6.11 -11.68 -2.72
N CYS A 300 5.76 -10.39 -2.76
CA CYS A 300 5.32 -9.73 -4.00
C CYS A 300 6.38 -9.70 -5.10
N LYS A 301 7.64 -9.40 -4.77
CA LYS A 301 8.73 -9.40 -5.76
C LYS A 301 9.07 -10.79 -6.25
N VAL A 302 9.00 -11.78 -5.36
CA VAL A 302 9.22 -13.19 -5.69
C VAL A 302 8.14 -13.68 -6.65
N GLY A 303 6.88 -13.37 -6.41
CA GLY A 303 5.79 -13.77 -7.30
C GLY A 303 5.92 -13.18 -8.72
N VAL A 304 6.32 -11.91 -8.83
CA VAL A 304 6.65 -11.31 -10.13
C VAL A 304 7.91 -11.94 -10.73
N GLY A 305 8.91 -12.23 -9.90
CA GLY A 305 10.14 -12.95 -10.29
C GLY A 305 9.83 -14.32 -10.91
N ASP A 306 8.88 -15.08 -10.36
CA ASP A 306 8.45 -16.37 -10.92
C ASP A 306 7.93 -16.21 -12.36
N VAL A 307 7.17 -15.16 -12.64
CA VAL A 307 6.67 -14.86 -13.99
C VAL A 307 7.81 -14.48 -14.94
N VAL A 308 8.77 -13.68 -14.47
CA VAL A 308 9.94 -13.27 -15.28
C VAL A 308 10.83 -14.47 -15.60
N ILE A 309 11.06 -15.39 -14.63
CA ILE A 309 11.83 -16.61 -14.83
C ILE A 309 11.12 -17.51 -15.85
N GLY A 310 9.81 -17.69 -15.72
CA GLY A 310 9.01 -18.45 -16.69
C GLY A 310 9.09 -17.86 -18.10
N ALA A 311 8.99 -16.55 -18.23
CA ALA A 311 9.13 -15.86 -19.52
C ALA A 311 10.53 -16.02 -20.12
N ALA A 312 11.58 -15.94 -19.30
CA ALA A 312 12.97 -16.17 -19.75
C ALA A 312 13.20 -17.61 -20.23
N ALA A 313 12.65 -18.60 -19.52
CA ALA A 313 12.71 -20.00 -19.91
C ALA A 313 12.00 -20.25 -21.24
N LEU A 314 10.80 -19.70 -21.40
CA LEU A 314 10.02 -19.80 -22.64
C LEU A 314 10.71 -19.11 -23.83
N ALA A 315 11.33 -17.95 -23.59
CA ALA A 315 12.11 -17.26 -24.61
C ALA A 315 13.34 -18.08 -25.04
N ALA A 316 14.01 -18.75 -24.10
CA ALA A 316 15.12 -19.66 -24.41
C ALA A 316 14.66 -20.85 -25.26
N GLU A 317 13.52 -21.45 -24.94
CA GLU A 317 12.90 -22.55 -25.71
C GLU A 317 12.56 -22.12 -27.14
N TYR A 318 11.90 -20.98 -27.32
CA TYR A 318 11.53 -20.46 -28.64
C TYR A 318 12.74 -20.15 -29.53
N ASN A 319 13.89 -19.86 -28.93
CA ASN A 319 15.15 -19.66 -29.64
C ASN A 319 15.99 -20.94 -29.79
N GLY A 320 15.50 -22.11 -29.33
CA GLY A 320 16.25 -23.38 -29.34
C GLY A 320 17.53 -23.35 -28.50
N ALA A 321 17.59 -22.46 -27.52
CA ALA A 321 18.77 -22.22 -26.68
C ALA A 321 18.66 -22.82 -25.26
N GLU A 322 17.57 -23.50 -24.95
CA GLU A 322 17.25 -24.04 -23.62
C GLU A 322 18.27 -25.04 -23.09
N LYS A 323 19.06 -25.68 -24.01
CA LYS A 323 20.14 -26.64 -23.66
C LYS A 323 21.49 -26.01 -23.49
N ALA A 324 21.70 -24.76 -23.94
CA ALA A 324 22.96 -24.07 -23.84
C ALA A 324 23.35 -23.84 -22.37
N SER A 325 24.60 -24.19 -21.98
CA SER A 325 25.05 -24.13 -20.57
C SER A 325 24.94 -22.73 -19.99
N HIS A 326 25.37 -21.70 -20.73
CA HIS A 326 25.31 -20.31 -20.28
C HIS A 326 23.88 -19.78 -20.10
N ILE A 327 22.91 -20.31 -20.81
CA ILE A 327 21.46 -19.97 -20.60
C ILE A 327 20.95 -20.69 -19.34
N LYS A 328 21.28 -21.98 -19.18
CA LYS A 328 20.93 -22.71 -17.95
C LYS A 328 21.51 -22.05 -16.70
N ASP A 329 22.79 -21.62 -16.77
CA ASP A 329 23.44 -20.91 -15.65
C ASP A 329 22.67 -19.66 -15.26
N LYS A 330 22.17 -18.88 -16.23
CA LYS A 330 21.34 -17.69 -15.95
C LYS A 330 19.99 -18.03 -15.34
N LEU A 331 19.29 -19.04 -15.83
CA LEU A 331 18.02 -19.49 -15.24
C LEU A 331 18.22 -20.03 -13.82
N ILE A 332 19.32 -20.74 -13.55
CA ILE A 332 19.69 -21.20 -12.20
C ILE A 332 19.93 -19.99 -11.29
N GLU A 333 20.72 -18.99 -11.74
CA GLU A 333 20.99 -17.78 -10.97
C GLU A 333 19.70 -17.02 -10.64
N MET A 334 18.81 -16.81 -11.61
CA MET A 334 17.52 -16.16 -11.41
C MET A 334 16.67 -16.91 -10.37
N THR A 335 16.56 -18.23 -10.50
CA THR A 335 15.79 -19.07 -9.56
C THR A 335 16.41 -19.03 -8.17
N HIS A 336 17.74 -19.15 -8.07
CA HIS A 336 18.44 -19.10 -6.78
C HIS A 336 18.19 -17.78 -6.05
N LEU A 337 18.32 -16.64 -6.73
CA LEU A 337 18.10 -15.32 -6.14
C LEU A 337 16.64 -15.15 -5.71
N ASN A 338 15.69 -15.57 -6.55
CA ASN A 338 14.27 -15.48 -6.27
C ASN A 338 13.86 -16.31 -5.05
N GLU A 339 14.29 -17.59 -4.98
CA GLU A 339 13.98 -18.45 -3.83
C GLU A 339 14.73 -17.99 -2.56
N THR A 340 15.94 -17.46 -2.67
CA THR A 340 16.66 -16.87 -1.53
C THR A 340 15.86 -15.71 -0.93
N LEU A 341 15.31 -14.82 -1.75
CA LEU A 341 14.47 -13.72 -1.28
C LEU A 341 13.19 -14.23 -0.60
N PHE A 342 12.57 -15.29 -1.15
CA PHE A 342 11.42 -15.93 -0.51
C PHE A 342 11.77 -16.53 0.85
N CYS A 343 12.88 -17.26 0.94
CA CYS A 343 13.38 -17.85 2.19
C CYS A 343 13.64 -16.76 3.24
N CYS A 344 14.21 -15.61 2.86
CA CYS A 344 14.39 -14.48 3.77
C CYS A 344 13.06 -13.94 4.27
N GLY A 345 12.04 -13.81 3.39
CA GLY A 345 10.69 -13.41 3.78
C GLY A 345 10.03 -14.36 4.77
N ILE A 346 10.19 -15.68 4.57
CA ILE A 346 9.68 -16.70 5.50
C ILE A 346 10.45 -16.69 6.82
N ALA A 347 11.80 -16.62 6.78
CA ALA A 347 12.63 -16.64 7.96
C ALA A 347 12.36 -15.46 8.89
N CYS A 348 12.31 -14.22 8.36
CA CYS A 348 11.99 -13.06 9.18
C CYS A 348 10.55 -13.10 9.73
N SER A 349 9.61 -13.74 9.01
CA SER A 349 8.25 -13.97 9.51
C SER A 349 8.22 -14.96 10.70
N ALA A 350 9.02 -16.01 10.63
CA ALA A 350 9.12 -17.04 11.67
C ALA A 350 9.77 -16.51 12.97
N GLU A 351 10.64 -15.49 12.84
CA GLU A 351 11.28 -14.79 13.97
C GLU A 351 10.46 -13.60 14.48
N GLY A 352 9.26 -13.37 13.92
CA GLY A 352 8.35 -12.31 14.34
C GLY A 352 7.96 -12.44 15.82
N HIS A 353 7.75 -11.29 16.46
CA HIS A 353 7.46 -11.22 17.89
C HIS A 353 6.31 -10.22 18.19
N PRO A 354 5.60 -10.37 19.32
CA PRO A 354 4.50 -9.48 19.66
C PRO A 354 5.01 -8.08 20.05
N THR A 355 4.27 -7.05 19.63
CA THR A 355 4.40 -5.69 20.15
C THR A 355 3.68 -5.56 21.49
N LYS A 356 3.81 -4.42 22.17
CA LYS A 356 3.01 -4.13 23.38
C LYS A 356 1.50 -4.12 23.10
N ALA A 357 1.09 -3.77 21.90
CA ALA A 357 -0.31 -3.78 21.47
C ALA A 357 -0.85 -5.20 21.16
N GLY A 358 0.01 -6.22 21.14
CA GLY A 358 -0.36 -7.62 20.90
C GLY A 358 -0.36 -8.05 19.43
N ASN A 359 -0.21 -7.14 18.47
CA ASN A 359 0.05 -7.55 17.10
C ASN A 359 1.54 -7.90 16.93
N TYR A 360 1.84 -8.75 15.92
CA TYR A 360 3.20 -9.24 15.67
C TYR A 360 3.94 -8.35 14.68
N GLN A 361 5.19 -8.05 14.97
CA GLN A 361 6.14 -7.37 14.08
C GLN A 361 7.35 -8.25 13.77
N ILE A 362 8.15 -7.79 12.81
CA ILE A 362 9.32 -8.47 12.27
C ILE A 362 10.57 -7.81 12.84
#